data_686246b25a014f032938b1abf1ae1982
#
_entry.id   686246b25a014f032938b1abf1ae1982
#
_cell.length_a   1.000
_cell.length_b   1.000
_cell.length_c   1.000
_cell.angle_alpha   90.00
_cell.angle_beta   90.00
_cell.angle_gamma   90.00
#
_symmetry.space_group_name_H-M   'P 1'
#
loop_
_entity.id
_entity.type
_entity.pdbx_description
1 polymer ?
#
loop_
_entity_poly.entity_id
_entity_poly.type
_entity_poly.pdbx_seq_one_letter_code
_entity_poly.pdbx_strand_id
1 'polypeptide(L)'
;PGSGPYVIRDEDIINQESFALTRLDTWWAKDEKTSKNLYNFDRITISVVKDNEALMYEKFKKGESDFYQVTKPSRWIDETEFEAVQMGWIQKRRVHSSAPAGTWGYAFNMRKWPFDDKRLRYAFSYLYDREKLNKEILYNEYTIINSLYSGSVYENPNNEKFNFNPQKAIKLLKEAGYKNRNSNGILVHEDTGRPLSFSIDIRKPSEYRVTP
;
A
#
# COMPACT_ATOMS: atom_id res chain seq x y z
N PRO A 1 25.92 -13.21 -9.20
CA PRO A 1 26.60 -13.25 -7.90
C PRO A 1 26.07 -12.13 -7.02
N GLY A 2 25.60 -12.50 -5.84
CA GLY A 2 25.11 -11.57 -4.82
C GLY A 2 26.08 -11.47 -3.65
N SER A 3 25.96 -10.43 -2.84
CA SER A 3 26.73 -10.24 -1.60
C SER A 3 26.01 -10.77 -0.35
N GLY A 4 24.81 -11.30 -0.51
CA GLY A 4 23.94 -11.74 0.58
C GLY A 4 24.30 -13.12 1.14
N PRO A 5 23.66 -13.49 2.26
CA PRO A 5 23.91 -14.77 2.94
C PRO A 5 23.30 -15.97 2.22
N TYR A 6 22.45 -15.78 1.25
CA TYR A 6 21.76 -16.85 0.53
C TYR A 6 22.12 -16.85 -0.95
N VAL A 7 22.11 -18.05 -1.53
CA VAL A 7 22.33 -18.30 -2.96
C VAL A 7 21.18 -19.14 -3.52
N ILE A 8 20.85 -18.90 -4.79
CA ILE A 8 19.98 -19.77 -5.57
C ILE A 8 20.90 -20.55 -6.49
N ARG A 9 20.81 -21.89 -6.48
CA ARG A 9 21.56 -22.78 -7.38
C ARG A 9 20.62 -23.25 -8.48
N ASP A 10 21.17 -23.65 -9.61
CA ASP A 10 20.36 -24.10 -10.75
C ASP A 10 19.49 -25.31 -10.40
N GLU A 11 20.02 -26.22 -9.59
CA GLU A 11 19.28 -27.37 -9.09
C GLU A 11 18.13 -27.04 -8.13
N ASP A 12 18.13 -25.81 -7.56
CA ASP A 12 17.10 -25.33 -6.64
C ASP A 12 15.92 -24.66 -7.35
N ILE A 13 15.94 -24.61 -8.68
CA ILE A 13 14.90 -23.97 -9.47
C ILE A 13 14.03 -25.03 -10.13
N ILE A 14 12.75 -25.08 -9.72
CA ILE A 14 11.70 -25.82 -10.43
C ILE A 14 10.93 -24.79 -11.25
N ASN A 15 11.14 -24.83 -12.56
CA ASN A 15 10.67 -23.79 -13.48
C ASN A 15 9.18 -23.52 -13.31
N GLN A 16 8.80 -22.24 -13.08
CA GLN A 16 7.46 -21.73 -12.84
C GLN A 16 6.72 -22.26 -11.59
N GLU A 17 7.32 -23.13 -10.79
CA GLU A 17 6.70 -23.72 -9.60
C GLU A 17 7.32 -23.24 -8.31
N SER A 18 8.66 -23.33 -8.18
CA SER A 18 9.34 -22.96 -6.95
C SER A 18 10.82 -22.69 -7.17
N PHE A 19 11.44 -22.03 -6.22
CA PHE A 19 12.89 -21.94 -6.09
C PHE A 19 13.28 -21.92 -4.61
N ALA A 20 14.53 -22.27 -4.32
CA ALA A 20 15.02 -22.21 -2.96
C ALA A 20 16.26 -21.34 -2.81
N LEU A 21 16.33 -20.72 -1.65
CA LEU A 21 17.46 -19.96 -1.16
C LEU A 21 18.22 -20.85 -0.18
N THR A 22 19.49 -21.16 -0.46
CA THR A 22 20.36 -21.93 0.43
C THR A 22 21.36 -21.02 1.10
N ARG A 23 21.50 -21.11 2.43
CA ARG A 23 22.45 -20.29 3.18
C ARG A 23 23.89 -20.65 2.84
N LEU A 24 24.73 -19.65 2.75
CA LEU A 24 26.17 -19.79 2.56
C LEU A 24 26.88 -19.81 3.91
N ASP A 25 27.49 -20.93 4.27
CA ASP A 25 28.30 -21.05 5.50
C ASP A 25 29.56 -20.19 5.46
N THR A 26 30.01 -19.86 4.25
CA THR A 26 31.21 -19.02 3.99
C THR A 26 30.86 -17.56 3.71
N TRP A 27 29.64 -17.13 4.03
CA TRP A 27 29.27 -15.74 3.80
C TRP A 27 30.17 -14.77 4.60
N TRP A 28 30.69 -13.76 3.93
CA TRP A 28 31.73 -12.87 4.44
C TRP A 28 31.30 -12.07 5.69
N ALA A 29 30.02 -11.76 5.84
CA ALA A 29 29.52 -10.94 6.95
C ALA A 29 28.82 -11.76 8.05
N LYS A 30 28.95 -13.10 8.07
CA LYS A 30 28.23 -13.93 9.06
C LYS A 30 28.59 -13.62 10.51
N ASP A 31 29.85 -13.24 10.77
CA ASP A 31 30.38 -12.94 12.09
C ASP A 31 30.33 -11.45 12.45
N GLU A 32 29.82 -10.61 11.54
CA GLU A 32 29.65 -9.18 11.78
C GLU A 32 28.56 -8.93 12.84
N LYS A 33 28.75 -7.89 13.66
CA LYS A 33 27.79 -7.53 14.73
C LYS A 33 26.38 -7.30 14.21
N THR A 34 26.26 -6.72 13.02
CA THR A 34 24.98 -6.42 12.35
C THR A 34 24.26 -7.65 11.83
N SER A 35 24.97 -8.78 11.69
CA SER A 35 24.44 -10.04 11.15
C SER A 35 24.14 -11.06 12.24
N LYS A 36 24.55 -10.76 13.49
CA LYS A 36 24.41 -11.70 14.61
C LYS A 36 22.93 -12.01 14.86
N ASN A 37 22.60 -13.28 14.97
CA ASN A 37 21.25 -13.81 15.16
C ASN A 37 20.29 -13.55 13.98
N LEU A 38 20.81 -13.21 12.82
CA LEU A 38 20.05 -13.12 11.57
C LEU A 38 20.34 -14.31 10.65
N TYR A 39 19.53 -14.48 9.62
CA TYR A 39 19.73 -15.50 8.57
C TYR A 39 19.83 -16.94 9.12
N ASN A 40 18.93 -17.28 10.04
CA ASN A 40 19.00 -18.53 10.81
C ASN A 40 18.53 -19.78 10.05
N PHE A 41 17.80 -19.61 8.95
CA PHE A 41 17.30 -20.74 8.14
C PHE A 41 18.40 -21.23 7.18
N ASP A 42 18.62 -22.54 7.12
CA ASP A 42 19.57 -23.13 6.17
C ASP A 42 19.03 -23.08 4.74
N ARG A 43 17.70 -23.25 4.61
CA ARG A 43 17.02 -23.27 3.33
C ARG A 43 15.65 -22.58 3.44
N ILE A 44 15.35 -21.73 2.47
CA ILE A 44 14.05 -21.04 2.33
C ILE A 44 13.48 -21.39 0.96
N THR A 45 12.41 -22.16 0.92
CA THR A 45 11.72 -22.52 -0.33
C THR A 45 10.60 -21.53 -0.61
N ILE A 46 10.55 -21.00 -1.82
CA ILE A 46 9.54 -20.08 -2.28
C ILE A 46 8.70 -20.74 -3.36
N SER A 47 7.43 -21.00 -3.07
CA SER A 47 6.46 -21.50 -4.02
C SER A 47 5.87 -20.35 -4.83
N VAL A 48 5.82 -20.49 -6.14
CA VAL A 48 5.31 -19.48 -7.05
C VAL A 48 3.84 -19.78 -7.37
N VAL A 49 2.96 -18.89 -6.97
CA VAL A 49 1.53 -18.95 -7.33
C VAL A 49 1.21 -17.73 -8.19
N LYS A 50 1.12 -17.94 -9.50
CA LYS A 50 0.95 -16.85 -10.44
C LYS A 50 -0.48 -16.32 -10.41
N ASP A 51 -0.62 -15.00 -10.22
CA ASP A 51 -1.87 -14.22 -10.33
C ASP A 51 -3.09 -14.80 -9.56
N ASN A 52 -2.87 -15.63 -8.53
CA ASN A 52 -3.95 -16.25 -7.75
C ASN A 52 -3.65 -16.20 -6.24
N GLU A 53 -3.89 -15.04 -5.64
CA GLU A 53 -3.70 -14.83 -4.20
C GLU A 53 -4.65 -15.70 -3.35
N ALA A 54 -5.85 -15.98 -3.84
CA ALA A 54 -6.80 -16.85 -3.13
C ALA A 54 -6.25 -18.28 -3.01
N LEU A 55 -5.69 -18.83 -4.10
CA LEU A 55 -5.04 -20.15 -4.07
C LEU A 55 -3.85 -20.17 -3.12
N MET A 56 -3.04 -19.10 -3.11
CA MET A 56 -1.90 -18.99 -2.19
C MET A 56 -2.36 -19.02 -0.75
N TYR A 57 -3.45 -18.34 -0.42
CA TYR A 57 -4.02 -18.37 0.92
C TYR A 57 -4.61 -19.72 1.30
N GLU A 58 -5.29 -20.41 0.39
CA GLU A 58 -5.78 -21.79 0.62
C GLU A 58 -4.65 -22.79 0.86
N LYS A 59 -3.54 -22.67 0.14
CA LYS A 59 -2.33 -23.47 0.36
C LYS A 59 -1.75 -23.23 1.76
N PHE A 60 -1.67 -21.98 2.19
CA PHE A 60 -1.25 -21.63 3.54
C PHE A 60 -2.16 -22.26 4.61
N LYS A 61 -3.48 -22.16 4.47
CA LYS A 61 -4.43 -22.78 5.42
C LYS A 61 -4.28 -24.30 5.53
N LYS A 62 -3.85 -24.96 4.45
CA LYS A 62 -3.57 -26.40 4.41
C LYS A 62 -2.20 -26.77 4.99
N GLY A 63 -1.39 -25.79 5.40
CA GLY A 63 -0.05 -26.04 5.92
C GLY A 63 1.01 -26.31 4.85
N GLU A 64 0.73 -25.98 3.57
CA GLU A 64 1.71 -26.09 2.49
C GLU A 64 2.76 -24.96 2.51
N SER A 65 2.62 -23.99 3.41
CA SER A 65 3.53 -22.87 3.61
C SER A 65 3.62 -22.52 5.09
N ASP A 66 4.84 -22.32 5.59
CA ASP A 66 5.11 -21.98 6.99
C ASP A 66 4.85 -20.52 7.32
N PHE A 67 4.81 -19.67 6.32
CA PHE A 67 4.66 -18.21 6.46
C PHE A 67 3.76 -17.63 5.39
N TYR A 68 2.85 -16.77 5.81
CA TYR A 68 1.99 -15.99 4.93
C TYR A 68 1.87 -14.54 5.42
N GLN A 69 2.19 -13.60 4.55
CA GLN A 69 2.02 -12.18 4.85
C GLN A 69 0.62 -11.73 4.44
N VAL A 70 -0.21 -11.41 5.43
CA VAL A 70 -1.53 -10.85 5.19
C VAL A 70 -1.41 -9.36 4.88
N THR A 71 -1.73 -8.98 3.66
CA THR A 71 -1.67 -7.58 3.19
C THR A 71 -3.04 -6.92 3.11
N LYS A 72 -4.13 -7.70 3.09
CA LYS A 72 -5.50 -7.21 3.00
C LYS A 72 -6.11 -7.07 4.39
N PRO A 73 -6.60 -5.88 4.78
CA PRO A 73 -7.27 -5.68 6.07
C PRO A 73 -8.47 -6.60 6.29
N SER A 74 -9.32 -6.79 5.27
CA SER A 74 -10.47 -7.71 5.34
C SER A 74 -10.03 -9.14 5.69
N ARG A 75 -8.98 -9.63 5.03
CA ARG A 75 -8.45 -10.96 5.32
C ARG A 75 -7.91 -11.05 6.75
N TRP A 76 -7.20 -10.04 7.21
CA TRP A 76 -6.67 -9.98 8.58
C TRP A 76 -7.78 -10.04 9.63
N ILE A 77 -8.90 -9.35 9.40
CA ILE A 77 -10.01 -9.26 10.35
C ILE A 77 -10.98 -10.42 10.20
N ASP A 78 -11.41 -10.74 8.97
CA ASP A 78 -12.55 -11.61 8.72
C ASP A 78 -12.15 -13.06 8.40
N GLU A 79 -10.96 -13.28 7.82
CA GLU A 79 -10.61 -14.58 7.25
C GLU A 79 -9.53 -15.34 8.04
N THR A 80 -8.94 -14.77 9.08
CA THR A 80 -7.82 -15.39 9.82
C THR A 80 -8.24 -16.13 11.08
N GLU A 81 -9.51 -16.47 11.26
CA GLU A 81 -10.05 -17.19 12.42
C GLU A 81 -10.49 -18.61 12.05
N PHE A 82 -9.64 -19.35 11.34
CA PHE A 82 -9.87 -20.75 10.97
C PHE A 82 -9.25 -21.73 12.00
N GLU A 83 -9.61 -23.02 11.90
CA GLU A 83 -9.29 -24.05 12.88
C GLU A 83 -7.82 -24.08 13.31
N ALA A 84 -6.87 -24.03 12.38
CA ALA A 84 -5.44 -24.10 12.72
C ALA A 84 -4.97 -22.88 13.53
N VAL A 85 -5.61 -21.72 13.38
CA VAL A 85 -5.35 -20.52 14.20
C VAL A 85 -5.98 -20.69 15.58
N GLN A 86 -7.21 -21.20 15.66
CA GLN A 86 -7.92 -21.44 16.93
C GLN A 86 -7.20 -22.50 17.77
N MET A 87 -6.64 -23.53 17.15
CA MET A 87 -5.84 -24.57 17.79
C MET A 87 -4.41 -24.12 18.15
N GLY A 88 -4.01 -22.90 17.74
CA GLY A 88 -2.68 -22.37 18.02
C GLY A 88 -1.54 -22.95 17.15
N TRP A 89 -1.86 -23.75 16.13
CA TRP A 89 -0.87 -24.26 15.18
C TRP A 89 -0.33 -23.17 14.26
N ILE A 90 -1.16 -22.18 13.95
CA ILE A 90 -0.79 -20.96 13.23
C ILE A 90 -0.95 -19.77 14.18
N GLN A 91 0.10 -18.96 14.29
CA GLN A 91 0.10 -17.78 15.12
C GLN A 91 -0.11 -16.53 14.27
N LYS A 92 -1.19 -15.82 14.53
CA LYS A 92 -1.47 -14.51 13.97
C LYS A 92 -0.64 -13.45 14.71
N ARG A 93 0.29 -12.83 14.02
CA ARG A 93 1.20 -11.84 14.63
C ARG A 93 1.22 -10.54 13.85
N ARG A 94 1.15 -9.43 14.58
CA ARG A 94 1.37 -8.09 14.05
C ARG A 94 2.81 -7.68 14.38
N VAL A 95 3.61 -7.49 13.34
CA VAL A 95 5.02 -7.11 13.49
C VAL A 95 5.16 -5.62 13.24
N HIS A 96 5.64 -4.88 14.22
CA HIS A 96 5.95 -3.46 14.10
C HIS A 96 7.44 -3.28 13.79
N SER A 97 7.72 -2.31 12.95
CA SER A 97 9.07 -1.96 12.53
C SER A 97 9.27 -0.45 12.63
N SER A 98 10.49 -0.02 12.90
CA SER A 98 10.90 1.39 12.83
C SER A 98 11.28 1.84 11.41
N ALA A 99 11.18 0.95 10.43
CA ALA A 99 11.40 1.31 9.04
C ALA A 99 10.37 2.38 8.61
N PRO A 100 10.73 3.30 7.71
CA PRO A 100 9.80 4.29 7.19
C PRO A 100 8.56 3.61 6.62
N ALA A 101 7.38 4.03 7.07
CA ALA A 101 6.13 3.56 6.52
C ALA A 101 6.04 4.00 5.04
N GLY A 102 5.54 3.10 4.19
CA GLY A 102 5.23 3.46 2.82
C GLY A 102 4.10 4.50 2.76
N THR A 103 3.93 5.11 1.61
CA THR A 103 2.83 6.04 1.35
C THR A 103 1.90 5.47 0.29
N TRP A 104 0.60 5.62 0.51
CA TRP A 104 -0.42 5.28 -0.46
C TRP A 104 -1.34 6.47 -0.69
N GLY A 105 -1.62 6.77 -1.95
CA GLY A 105 -2.44 7.93 -2.31
C GLY A 105 -2.44 8.21 -3.81
N TYR A 106 -3.02 9.34 -4.19
CA TYR A 106 -3.04 9.82 -5.56
C TYR A 106 -1.90 10.81 -5.81
N ALA A 107 -1.16 10.61 -6.91
CA ALA A 107 -0.16 11.55 -7.38
C ALA A 107 -0.75 12.47 -8.44
N PHE A 108 -0.73 13.77 -8.20
CA PHE A 108 -1.19 14.77 -9.17
C PHE A 108 -0.10 15.09 -10.20
N ASN A 109 -0.46 15.08 -11.48
CA ASN A 109 0.43 15.63 -12.50
C ASN A 109 0.39 17.17 -12.48
N MET A 110 1.27 17.77 -11.67
CA MET A 110 1.34 19.22 -11.47
C MET A 110 1.81 20.01 -12.70
N ARG A 111 2.18 19.36 -13.79
CA ARG A 111 2.56 20.00 -15.05
C ARG A 111 1.40 20.14 -16.02
N LYS A 112 0.25 19.56 -15.67
CA LYS A 112 -0.95 19.56 -16.54
C LYS A 112 -2.14 20.11 -15.79
N TRP A 113 -2.93 20.88 -16.53
CA TRP A 113 -4.26 21.27 -16.10
C TRP A 113 -5.10 20.01 -15.76
N PRO A 114 -5.93 20.02 -14.72
CA PRO A 114 -6.23 21.15 -13.83
C PRO A 114 -5.31 21.18 -12.60
N PHE A 115 -4.36 20.27 -12.48
CA PHE A 115 -3.55 20.08 -11.28
C PHE A 115 -2.26 20.92 -11.25
N ASP A 116 -2.03 21.78 -12.23
CA ASP A 116 -1.05 22.87 -12.18
C ASP A 116 -1.48 23.95 -11.15
N ASP A 117 -2.78 24.13 -10.93
CA ASP A 117 -3.28 25.00 -9.87
C ASP A 117 -3.25 24.31 -8.50
N LYS A 118 -2.52 24.92 -7.55
CA LYS A 118 -2.42 24.45 -6.17
C LYS A 118 -3.77 24.40 -5.46
N ARG A 119 -4.67 25.34 -5.74
CA ARG A 119 -6.01 25.41 -5.12
C ARG A 119 -6.84 24.18 -5.47
N LEU A 120 -6.72 23.69 -6.71
CA LEU A 120 -7.39 22.46 -7.12
C LEU A 120 -6.85 21.23 -6.39
N ARG A 121 -5.53 21.08 -6.30
CA ARG A 121 -4.92 19.98 -5.55
C ARG A 121 -5.39 19.96 -4.09
N TYR A 122 -5.45 21.12 -3.46
CA TYR A 122 -5.94 21.25 -2.09
C TYR A 122 -7.45 20.97 -1.99
N ALA A 123 -8.25 21.44 -2.92
CA ALA A 123 -9.68 21.13 -2.96
C ALA A 123 -9.92 19.62 -3.04
N PHE A 124 -9.21 18.91 -3.91
CA PHE A 124 -9.29 17.46 -4.00
C PHE A 124 -8.84 16.76 -2.71
N SER A 125 -7.78 17.26 -2.06
CA SER A 125 -7.32 16.71 -0.78
C SER A 125 -8.38 16.86 0.33
N TYR A 126 -9.12 17.96 0.36
CA TYR A 126 -10.24 18.17 1.30
C TYR A 126 -11.52 17.41 0.94
N LEU A 127 -11.69 16.97 -0.31
CA LEU A 127 -12.82 16.13 -0.74
C LEU A 127 -12.60 14.64 -0.50
N TYR A 128 -11.35 14.23 -0.22
CA TYR A 128 -11.02 12.84 0.00
C TYR A 128 -11.17 12.46 1.48
N ASP A 129 -12.25 11.78 1.81
CA ASP A 129 -12.55 11.36 3.17
C ASP A 129 -11.72 10.13 3.57
N ARG A 130 -10.49 10.40 4.00
CA ARG A 130 -9.53 9.35 4.42
C ARG A 130 -9.99 8.60 5.67
N GLU A 131 -10.66 9.29 6.59
CA GLU A 131 -11.14 8.69 7.83
C GLU A 131 -12.26 7.70 7.55
N LYS A 132 -13.23 8.10 6.73
CA LYS A 132 -14.32 7.22 6.30
C LYS A 132 -13.78 6.01 5.53
N LEU A 133 -12.88 6.23 4.58
CA LEU A 133 -12.24 5.15 3.82
C LEU A 133 -11.52 4.17 4.76
N ASN A 134 -10.73 4.68 5.69
CA ASN A 134 -10.00 3.85 6.65
C ASN A 134 -10.94 3.03 7.52
N LYS A 135 -12.02 3.64 8.00
CA LYS A 135 -13.02 2.97 8.84
C LYS A 135 -13.83 1.92 8.08
N GLU A 136 -14.38 2.28 6.92
CA GLU A 136 -15.39 1.45 6.23
C GLU A 136 -14.78 0.40 5.30
N ILE A 137 -13.59 0.65 4.75
CA ILE A 137 -12.96 -0.23 3.76
C ILE A 137 -11.68 -0.87 4.30
N LEU A 138 -10.92 -0.13 5.11
CA LEU A 138 -9.61 -0.56 5.57
C LEU A 138 -9.61 -1.01 7.04
N TYR A 139 -10.79 -1.16 7.66
CA TYR A 139 -10.97 -1.70 9.03
C TYR A 139 -10.17 -0.94 10.11
N ASN A 140 -9.82 0.33 9.88
CA ASN A 140 -8.90 1.13 10.69
C ASN A 140 -7.48 0.55 10.82
N GLU A 141 -7.07 -0.31 9.88
CA GLU A 141 -5.75 -0.94 9.88
C GLU A 141 -4.65 -0.03 9.33
N TYR A 142 -4.99 1.10 8.73
CA TYR A 142 -4.02 2.03 8.17
C TYR A 142 -3.89 3.30 9.01
N THR A 143 -2.69 3.85 9.02
CA THR A 143 -2.42 5.15 9.65
C THR A 143 -2.59 6.26 8.62
N ILE A 144 -3.41 7.26 8.95
CA ILE A 144 -3.56 8.47 8.12
C ILE A 144 -2.31 9.33 8.31
N ILE A 145 -1.55 9.52 7.24
CA ILE A 145 -0.31 10.28 7.27
C ILE A 145 -0.48 11.68 6.67
N ASN A 146 0.30 12.65 7.16
CA ASN A 146 0.38 14.01 6.65
C ASN A 146 1.82 14.39 6.27
N SER A 147 2.72 13.43 6.26
CA SER A 147 4.12 13.57 5.88
C SER A 147 4.60 12.27 5.23
N LEU A 148 5.55 12.37 4.30
CA LEU A 148 6.31 11.22 3.79
C LEU A 148 7.19 10.58 4.86
N TYR A 149 7.51 11.35 5.92
CA TYR A 149 8.34 10.93 7.05
C TYR A 149 7.53 10.69 8.32
N SER A 150 6.22 10.40 8.17
CA SER A 150 5.31 10.25 9.30
C SER A 150 5.81 9.21 10.32
N GLY A 151 5.74 9.58 11.61
CA GLY A 151 6.23 8.77 12.72
C GLY A 151 7.76 8.75 12.90
N SER A 152 8.52 9.49 12.09
CA SER A 152 9.97 9.60 12.21
C SER A 152 10.40 10.96 12.82
N VAL A 153 11.67 11.05 13.22
CA VAL A 153 12.29 12.31 13.70
C VAL A 153 12.35 13.40 12.63
N TYR A 154 12.12 13.06 11.38
CA TYR A 154 12.10 13.99 10.23
C TYR A 154 10.69 14.47 9.89
N GLU A 155 9.67 14.07 10.62
CA GLU A 155 8.32 14.57 10.42
C GLU A 155 8.21 16.04 10.81
N ASN A 156 7.71 16.87 9.89
CA ASN A 156 7.35 18.24 10.22
C ASN A 156 5.96 18.26 10.89
N PRO A 157 5.85 18.57 12.19
CA PRO A 157 4.58 18.57 12.90
C PRO A 157 3.61 19.67 12.42
N ASN A 158 4.14 20.68 11.73
CA ASN A 158 3.36 21.82 11.20
C ASN A 158 2.84 21.58 9.79
N ASN A 159 2.98 20.39 9.22
CA ASN A 159 2.37 20.07 7.94
C ASN A 159 0.85 20.26 7.99
N GLU A 160 0.29 20.83 6.92
CA GLU A 160 -1.16 20.99 6.81
C GLU A 160 -1.86 19.64 6.82
N LYS A 161 -2.90 19.53 7.66
CA LYS A 161 -3.73 18.32 7.76
C LYS A 161 -4.96 18.49 6.89
N PHE A 162 -5.09 17.64 5.88
CA PHE A 162 -6.23 17.62 4.98
C PHE A 162 -7.33 16.70 5.52
N ASN A 163 -8.05 17.16 6.54
CA ASN A 163 -9.25 16.48 7.01
C ASN A 163 -10.41 16.76 6.06
N PHE A 164 -11.32 15.81 5.89
CA PHE A 164 -12.47 15.94 5.01
C PHE A 164 -13.26 17.22 5.30
N ASN A 165 -13.32 18.12 4.32
CA ASN A 165 -13.99 19.41 4.45
C ASN A 165 -14.50 19.91 3.09
N PRO A 166 -15.71 19.46 2.67
CA PRO A 166 -16.30 19.88 1.42
C PRO A 166 -16.51 21.39 1.29
N GLN A 167 -16.79 22.08 2.38
CA GLN A 167 -17.00 23.52 2.37
C GLN A 167 -15.71 24.27 2.00
N LYS A 168 -14.58 23.87 2.59
CA LYS A 168 -13.27 24.42 2.25
C LYS A 168 -12.88 24.10 0.80
N ALA A 169 -13.19 22.90 0.35
CA ALA A 169 -12.96 22.49 -1.05
C ALA A 169 -13.77 23.34 -2.03
N ILE A 170 -15.07 23.54 -1.78
CA ILE A 170 -15.94 24.40 -2.62
C ILE A 170 -15.40 25.84 -2.67
N LYS A 171 -14.94 26.37 -1.54
CA LYS A 171 -14.33 27.69 -1.49
C LYS A 171 -13.11 27.77 -2.41
N LEU A 172 -12.19 26.81 -2.31
CA LEU A 172 -10.98 26.76 -3.15
C LEU A 172 -11.32 26.61 -4.64
N LEU A 173 -12.32 25.79 -4.98
CA LEU A 173 -12.78 25.64 -6.36
C LEU A 173 -13.34 26.96 -6.92
N LYS A 174 -14.12 27.69 -6.12
CA LYS A 174 -14.64 29.01 -6.51
C LYS A 174 -13.53 30.04 -6.71
N GLU A 175 -12.54 30.07 -5.82
CA GLU A 175 -11.35 30.92 -5.92
C GLU A 175 -10.49 30.58 -7.15
N ALA A 176 -10.53 29.34 -7.60
CA ALA A 176 -9.86 28.88 -8.81
C ALA A 176 -10.70 29.12 -10.09
N GLY A 177 -11.86 29.82 -10.01
CA GLY A 177 -12.70 30.16 -11.15
C GLY A 177 -13.79 29.12 -11.49
N TYR A 178 -13.99 28.10 -10.66
CA TYR A 178 -15.02 27.07 -10.90
C TYR A 178 -16.27 27.33 -10.07
N LYS A 179 -17.09 28.30 -10.52
CA LYS A 179 -18.33 28.76 -9.84
C LYS A 179 -19.59 28.15 -10.42
N ASN A 180 -19.58 27.88 -11.72
CA ASN A 180 -20.77 27.51 -12.49
C ASN A 180 -20.66 26.05 -12.98
N ARG A 181 -21.83 25.48 -13.33
CA ARG A 181 -21.91 24.15 -13.93
C ARG A 181 -22.52 24.27 -15.35
N ASN A 182 -22.08 23.43 -16.26
CA ASN A 182 -22.71 23.29 -17.57
C ASN A 182 -24.02 22.47 -17.48
N SER A 183 -24.67 22.28 -18.63
CA SER A 183 -25.90 21.49 -18.74
C SER A 183 -25.79 20.02 -18.24
N ASN A 184 -24.58 19.48 -18.22
CA ASN A 184 -24.30 18.12 -17.72
C ASN A 184 -23.92 18.11 -16.22
N GLY A 185 -24.04 19.25 -15.51
CA GLY A 185 -23.72 19.35 -14.10
C GLY A 185 -22.22 19.43 -13.78
N ILE A 186 -21.34 19.51 -14.78
CA ILE A 186 -19.88 19.55 -14.61
C ILE A 186 -19.47 21.01 -14.36
N LEU A 187 -18.60 21.22 -13.36
CA LEU A 187 -18.01 22.52 -13.09
C LEU A 187 -17.24 23.05 -14.30
N VAL A 188 -17.40 24.31 -14.64
CA VAL A 188 -16.69 24.98 -15.75
C VAL A 188 -15.95 26.20 -15.23
N HIS A 189 -14.77 26.45 -15.79
CA HIS A 189 -13.97 27.63 -15.47
C HIS A 189 -14.65 28.89 -16.04
N GLU A 190 -14.83 29.92 -15.23
CA GLU A 190 -15.62 31.13 -15.57
C GLU A 190 -15.07 31.89 -16.78
N ASP A 191 -13.74 32.01 -16.93
CA ASP A 191 -13.13 32.78 -18.02
C ASP A 191 -12.98 31.95 -19.32
N THR A 192 -12.76 30.66 -19.23
CA THR A 192 -12.43 29.83 -20.39
C THR A 192 -13.58 28.92 -20.83
N GLY A 193 -14.61 28.73 -20.01
CA GLY A 193 -15.69 27.79 -20.24
C GLY A 193 -15.24 26.31 -20.19
N ARG A 194 -13.97 26.05 -19.86
CA ARG A 194 -13.41 24.69 -19.86
C ARG A 194 -13.99 23.85 -18.72
N PRO A 195 -14.59 22.70 -19.04
CA PRO A 195 -15.15 21.81 -18.02
C PRO A 195 -14.03 21.17 -17.18
N LEU A 196 -14.24 21.06 -15.87
CA LEU A 196 -13.33 20.37 -14.96
C LEU A 196 -13.44 18.86 -15.18
N SER A 197 -12.54 18.34 -16.00
CA SER A 197 -12.48 16.94 -16.37
C SER A 197 -11.03 16.45 -16.37
N PHE A 198 -10.78 15.28 -15.87
CA PHE A 198 -9.46 14.67 -15.81
C PHE A 198 -9.57 13.15 -15.79
N SER A 199 -8.48 12.45 -16.11
CA SER A 199 -8.37 11.00 -16.02
C SER A 199 -7.55 10.59 -14.81
N ILE A 200 -7.86 9.43 -14.27
CA ILE A 200 -7.10 8.78 -13.21
C ILE A 200 -6.54 7.48 -13.79
N ASP A 201 -5.22 7.36 -13.79
CA ASP A 201 -4.55 6.11 -14.15
C ASP A 201 -4.47 5.22 -12.90
N ILE A 202 -5.12 4.08 -12.96
CA ILE A 202 -5.06 3.06 -11.92
C ILE A 202 -4.37 1.81 -12.47
N ARG A 203 -3.54 1.19 -11.63
CA ARG A 203 -3.02 -0.14 -11.96
C ARG A 203 -4.19 -1.08 -12.25
N LYS A 204 -3.95 -2.07 -13.14
CA LYS A 204 -4.90 -3.16 -13.38
C LYS A 204 -5.50 -3.58 -12.04
N PRO A 205 -6.81 -3.65 -11.88
CA PRO A 205 -7.44 -3.93 -10.61
C PRO A 205 -6.94 -5.27 -10.07
N SER A 206 -6.01 -5.22 -9.14
CA SER A 206 -5.98 -6.22 -8.11
C SER A 206 -7.29 -6.02 -7.35
N GLU A 207 -7.81 -6.99 -6.67
CA GLU A 207 -9.14 -7.05 -6.05
C GLU A 207 -9.58 -5.87 -5.15
N TYR A 208 -8.83 -4.80 -5.11
CA TYR A 208 -9.19 -3.49 -4.55
C TYR A 208 -10.01 -2.71 -5.58
N ARG A 209 -11.24 -3.14 -5.83
CA ARG A 209 -12.19 -2.31 -6.56
C ARG A 209 -12.64 -1.20 -5.64
N VAL A 210 -12.06 -0.03 -5.80
CA VAL A 210 -12.79 1.20 -5.52
C VAL A 210 -13.76 1.37 -6.67
N THR A 211 -14.98 0.91 -6.50
CA THR A 211 -16.07 1.32 -7.38
C THR A 211 -16.34 2.80 -7.15
N PRO A 212 -16.52 3.61 -8.21
CA PRO A 212 -16.76 5.04 -8.11
C PRO A 212 -18.04 5.37 -7.35
#